data_0e3652971799791fdb5d0a269943550c
#
_entry.id   0e3652971799791fdb5d0a269943550c
#
_cell.length_a   1.000
_cell.length_b   1.000
_cell.length_c   1.000
_cell.angle_alpha   90.00
_cell.angle_beta   90.00
_cell.angle_gamma   90.00
#
_symmetry.space_group_name_H-M   'P 1'
#
loop_
_entity.id
_entity.type
_entity.pdbx_description
1 polymer ?
#
loop_
_entity_poly.entity_id
_entity_poly.type
_entity_poly.pdbx_seq_one_letter_code
_entity_poly.pdbx_strand_id
1 'polypeptide(L)'
;MKKLTIVLVALLMGCVGIPDNVKPVDNFKLENYLGKWYEIARLDHSFERGLSRVTADYSLRDDGGVKVLNRGFSAKEGAWKEAEGRAYFVKDADQGYLKVSFFGPFYGSYIIFELDHENYQYSMVSGPDKSYLWILARNPTLDETIKNDLIDKAAALGFETNKLIFVSHQ
;
A
#
# COMPACT_ATOMS: atom_id res chain seq x y z
N MET A 1 16.95 -28.42 -43.48
CA MET A 1 15.79 -27.66 -43.00
C MET A 1 16.02 -27.33 -41.54
N LYS A 2 16.42 -26.07 -41.19
CA LYS A 2 16.67 -25.63 -39.80
C LYS A 2 15.34 -25.26 -39.16
N LYS A 3 14.93 -25.97 -38.11
CA LYS A 3 13.75 -25.63 -37.34
C LYS A 3 14.05 -24.39 -36.49
N LEU A 4 13.42 -23.27 -36.80
CA LEU A 4 13.48 -22.03 -35.99
C LEU A 4 12.59 -22.21 -34.78
N THR A 5 13.18 -22.45 -33.62
CA THR A 5 12.47 -22.50 -32.34
C THR A 5 12.22 -21.07 -31.91
N ILE A 6 11.00 -20.56 -32.06
CA ILE A 6 10.58 -19.27 -31.51
C ILE A 6 10.40 -19.47 -29.99
N VAL A 7 11.32 -18.95 -29.19
CA VAL A 7 11.16 -18.85 -27.74
C VAL A 7 10.22 -17.67 -27.47
N LEU A 8 8.97 -17.97 -27.13
CA LEU A 8 8.00 -16.98 -26.67
C LEU A 8 8.40 -16.55 -25.26
N VAL A 9 9.12 -15.44 -25.16
CA VAL A 9 9.39 -14.79 -23.87
C VAL A 9 8.08 -14.14 -23.39
N ALA A 10 7.34 -14.83 -22.52
CA ALA A 10 6.24 -14.24 -21.80
C ALA A 10 6.81 -13.18 -20.86
N LEU A 11 6.68 -11.91 -21.21
CA LEU A 11 6.90 -10.78 -20.32
C LEU A 11 5.87 -10.87 -19.20
N LEU A 12 6.29 -11.38 -18.05
CA LEU A 12 5.54 -11.31 -16.79
C LEU A 12 5.55 -9.85 -16.34
N MET A 13 4.66 -9.04 -16.90
CA MET A 13 4.38 -7.70 -16.41
C MET A 13 3.70 -7.85 -15.05
N GLY A 14 4.42 -7.54 -13.96
CA GLY A 14 3.77 -7.31 -12.68
C GLY A 14 2.70 -6.22 -12.85
N CYS A 15 1.57 -6.34 -12.14
CA CYS A 15 0.48 -5.37 -12.23
C CYS A 15 0.88 -4.04 -11.58
N VAL A 16 1.61 -3.20 -12.31
CA VAL A 16 2.01 -1.83 -11.92
C VAL A 16 1.11 -0.78 -12.58
N GLY A 17 -0.20 -1.08 -12.70
CA GLY A 17 -1.20 -0.14 -13.19
C GLY A 17 -1.63 0.86 -12.12
N ILE A 18 -2.31 1.92 -12.57
CA ILE A 18 -3.01 2.89 -11.70
C ILE A 18 -4.51 2.71 -11.97
N PRO A 19 -5.36 2.57 -10.94
CA PRO A 19 -6.81 2.49 -11.14
C PRO A 19 -7.36 3.75 -11.77
N ASP A 20 -8.44 3.63 -12.54
CA ASP A 20 -9.13 4.77 -13.17
C ASP A 20 -9.50 5.83 -12.12
N ASN A 21 -9.25 7.10 -12.45
CA ASN A 21 -9.49 8.28 -11.62
C ASN A 21 -8.63 8.38 -10.33
N VAL A 22 -7.73 7.45 -10.08
CA VAL A 22 -6.74 7.55 -9.00
C VAL A 22 -5.50 8.25 -9.56
N LYS A 23 -4.98 9.22 -8.83
CA LYS A 23 -3.73 9.93 -9.19
C LYS A 23 -2.77 9.89 -8.01
N PRO A 24 -1.50 9.50 -8.21
CA PRO A 24 -0.49 9.64 -7.18
C PRO A 24 -0.37 11.11 -6.73
N VAL A 25 -0.10 11.34 -5.45
CA VAL A 25 0.21 12.68 -4.97
C VAL A 25 1.53 13.16 -5.56
N ASP A 26 1.60 14.46 -5.89
CA ASP A 26 2.82 15.15 -6.28
C ASP A 26 3.51 15.74 -5.03
N ASN A 27 4.76 16.22 -5.18
CA ASN A 27 5.57 16.78 -4.10
C ASN A 27 5.75 15.84 -2.90
N PHE A 28 5.76 14.54 -3.18
CA PHE A 28 6.00 13.50 -2.19
C PHE A 28 7.45 13.56 -1.70
N LYS A 29 7.65 13.47 -0.39
CA LYS A 29 8.97 13.43 0.26
C LYS A 29 9.11 12.12 1.03
N LEU A 30 9.92 11.21 0.50
CA LEU A 30 10.09 9.89 1.09
C LEU A 30 10.57 9.96 2.54
N GLU A 31 11.51 10.86 2.83
CA GLU A 31 12.07 11.05 4.17
C GLU A 31 11.00 11.34 5.24
N ASN A 32 9.92 12.03 4.87
CA ASN A 32 8.80 12.32 5.77
C ASN A 32 7.82 11.13 5.89
N TYR A 33 7.83 10.23 4.90
CA TYR A 33 6.96 9.05 4.86
C TYR A 33 7.56 7.85 5.60
N LEU A 34 8.88 7.81 5.79
CA LEU A 34 9.56 6.74 6.51
C LEU A 34 9.05 6.56 7.94
N GLY A 35 9.36 5.40 8.53
CA GLY A 35 8.95 5.01 9.87
C GLY A 35 7.62 4.29 9.90
N LYS A 36 7.00 4.27 11.08
CA LYS A 36 5.80 3.48 11.36
C LYS A 36 4.52 4.18 10.95
N TRP A 37 3.64 3.38 10.34
CA TRP A 37 2.25 3.71 10.06
C TRP A 37 1.32 2.64 10.63
N TYR A 38 0.20 3.05 11.19
CA TYR A 38 -0.88 2.18 11.65
C TYR A 38 -1.95 2.08 10.57
N GLU A 39 -2.42 0.88 10.30
CA GLU A 39 -3.53 0.66 9.38
C GLU A 39 -4.84 0.93 10.11
N ILE A 40 -5.56 1.98 9.69
CA ILE A 40 -6.84 2.39 10.28
C ILE A 40 -7.98 1.60 9.64
N ALA A 41 -7.95 1.44 8.31
CA ALA A 41 -8.93 0.66 7.57
C ALA A 41 -8.33 0.10 6.29
N ARG A 42 -8.93 -0.98 5.76
CA ARG A 42 -8.59 -1.57 4.48
C ARG A 42 -9.80 -2.21 3.80
N LEU A 43 -9.74 -2.43 2.51
CA LEU A 43 -10.53 -3.45 1.84
C LEU A 43 -9.93 -4.84 2.11
N ASP A 44 -10.78 -5.88 2.09
CA ASP A 44 -10.35 -7.24 2.42
C ASP A 44 -9.45 -7.84 1.33
N HIS A 45 -8.31 -8.38 1.74
CA HIS A 45 -7.47 -9.21 0.90
C HIS A 45 -6.83 -10.36 1.68
N SER A 46 -6.50 -11.42 0.96
CA SER A 46 -6.15 -12.72 1.54
C SER A 46 -4.92 -12.68 2.46
N PHE A 47 -3.95 -11.82 2.18
CA PHE A 47 -2.68 -11.77 2.94
C PHE A 47 -2.77 -11.04 4.28
N GLU A 48 -3.85 -10.24 4.51
CA GLU A 48 -4.08 -9.53 5.79
C GLU A 48 -5.37 -9.97 6.49
N ARG A 49 -6.11 -10.92 5.88
CA ARG A 49 -7.40 -11.37 6.40
C ARG A 49 -7.29 -11.90 7.82
N GLY A 50 -8.12 -11.37 8.71
CA GLY A 50 -8.17 -11.76 10.12
C GLY A 50 -7.04 -11.20 10.98
N LEU A 51 -6.22 -10.28 10.45
CA LEU A 51 -5.21 -9.59 11.24
C LEU A 51 -5.78 -8.32 11.90
N SER A 52 -5.39 -8.09 13.14
CA SER A 52 -5.59 -6.86 13.91
C SER A 52 -4.24 -6.24 14.26
N ARG A 53 -4.24 -5.04 14.81
CA ARG A 53 -3.02 -4.32 15.20
C ARG A 53 -1.98 -4.22 14.08
N VAL A 54 -2.48 -4.03 12.84
CA VAL A 54 -1.64 -4.02 11.64
C VAL A 54 -0.85 -2.72 11.54
N THR A 55 0.43 -2.85 11.30
CA THR A 55 1.35 -1.73 11.08
C THR A 55 2.24 -1.99 9.86
N ALA A 56 2.70 -0.91 9.24
CA ALA A 56 3.74 -0.93 8.22
C ALA A 56 4.88 -0.01 8.66
N ASP A 57 6.10 -0.53 8.63
CA ASP A 57 7.32 0.23 8.88
C ASP A 57 8.12 0.37 7.59
N TYR A 58 8.46 1.62 7.23
CA TYR A 58 9.22 1.95 6.03
C TYR A 58 10.61 2.45 6.41
N SER A 59 11.65 1.89 5.81
CA SER A 59 13.04 2.31 6.01
C SER A 59 13.82 2.28 4.70
N LEU A 60 14.87 3.10 4.61
CA LEU A 60 15.74 3.11 3.44
C LEU A 60 16.54 1.83 3.36
N ARG A 61 16.78 1.39 2.12
CA ARG A 61 17.68 0.30 1.77
C ARG A 61 18.97 0.86 1.16
N ASP A 62 20.06 0.11 1.27
CA ASP A 62 21.35 0.50 0.70
C ASP A 62 21.33 0.60 -0.84
N ASP A 63 20.37 -0.07 -1.49
CA ASP A 63 20.17 -0.05 -2.95
C ASP A 63 19.31 1.13 -3.44
N GLY A 64 18.95 2.06 -2.56
CA GLY A 64 18.11 3.21 -2.85
C GLY A 64 16.60 2.91 -2.86
N GLY A 65 16.20 1.67 -2.61
CA GLY A 65 14.80 1.28 -2.42
C GLY A 65 14.31 1.50 -1.00
N VAL A 66 13.08 1.09 -0.76
CA VAL A 66 12.41 1.16 0.55
C VAL A 66 12.13 -0.26 1.04
N LYS A 67 12.59 -0.57 2.24
CA LYS A 67 12.18 -1.77 2.97
C LYS A 67 10.80 -1.51 3.57
N VAL A 68 9.89 -2.46 3.38
CA VAL A 68 8.53 -2.45 3.94
C VAL A 68 8.42 -3.63 4.89
N LEU A 69 8.17 -3.37 6.17
CA LEU A 69 7.91 -4.41 7.17
C LEU A 69 6.48 -4.29 7.66
N ASN A 70 5.61 -5.18 7.21
CA ASN A 70 4.24 -5.29 7.68
C ASN A 70 4.17 -6.25 8.86
N ARG A 71 3.43 -5.88 9.91
CA ARG A 71 3.14 -6.71 11.08
C ARG A 71 1.66 -6.69 11.38
N GLY A 72 1.11 -7.83 11.81
CA GLY A 72 -0.27 -7.92 12.25
C GLY A 72 -0.44 -9.07 13.24
N PHE A 73 -1.40 -8.96 14.14
CA PHE A 73 -1.70 -10.01 15.11
C PHE A 73 -2.84 -10.90 14.60
N SER A 74 -2.60 -12.20 14.53
CA SER A 74 -3.60 -13.20 14.21
C SER A 74 -4.21 -13.74 15.50
N ALA A 75 -5.44 -13.34 15.82
CA ALA A 75 -6.16 -13.86 16.98
C ALA A 75 -6.42 -15.38 16.86
N LYS A 76 -6.64 -15.87 15.63
CA LYS A 76 -6.84 -17.30 15.36
C LYS A 76 -5.63 -18.15 15.73
N GLU A 77 -4.43 -17.62 15.51
CA GLU A 77 -3.18 -18.34 15.78
C GLU A 77 -2.52 -17.92 17.10
N GLY A 78 -3.03 -16.85 17.74
CA GLY A 78 -2.45 -16.29 18.96
C GLY A 78 -1.04 -15.74 18.74
N ALA A 79 -0.70 -15.30 17.52
CA ALA A 79 0.66 -14.98 17.13
C ALA A 79 0.74 -13.74 16.22
N TRP A 80 1.87 -13.06 16.29
CA TRP A 80 2.24 -12.00 15.35
C TRP A 80 2.69 -12.61 14.02
N LYS A 81 2.24 -12.00 12.93
CA LYS A 81 2.67 -12.28 11.57
C LYS A 81 3.49 -11.10 11.07
N GLU A 82 4.53 -11.40 10.31
CA GLU A 82 5.37 -10.39 9.67
C GLU A 82 5.56 -10.74 8.20
N ALA A 83 5.61 -9.71 7.37
CA ALA A 83 6.00 -9.82 5.97
C ALA A 83 6.96 -8.69 5.63
N GLU A 84 8.12 -9.04 5.10
CA GLU A 84 9.11 -8.08 4.63
C GLU A 84 9.03 -7.98 3.11
N GLY A 85 8.89 -6.75 2.62
CA GLY A 85 8.89 -6.41 1.21
C GLY A 85 9.92 -5.35 0.87
N ARG A 86 10.03 -5.09 -0.42
CA ARG A 86 10.85 -4.01 -0.98
C ARG A 86 10.04 -3.20 -1.97
N ALA A 87 10.18 -1.89 -1.91
CA ALA A 87 9.49 -0.98 -2.82
C ALA A 87 10.49 -0.08 -3.53
N TYR A 88 10.11 0.35 -4.74
CA TYR A 88 10.89 1.25 -5.58
C TYR A 88 9.95 2.21 -6.28
N PHE A 89 10.39 3.44 -6.51
CA PHE A 89 9.64 4.37 -7.34
C PHE A 89 9.46 3.83 -8.76
N VAL A 90 8.28 4.03 -9.32
CA VAL A 90 7.97 3.63 -10.72
C VAL A 90 8.37 4.74 -11.69
N LYS A 91 8.24 6.00 -11.25
CA LYS A 91 8.61 7.22 -11.97
C LYS A 91 9.48 8.10 -11.07
N ASP A 92 9.22 9.41 -11.09
CA ASP A 92 9.95 10.39 -10.30
C ASP A 92 9.75 10.19 -8.80
N ALA A 93 10.79 10.46 -8.02
CA ALA A 93 10.78 10.23 -6.57
C ALA A 93 9.92 11.24 -5.79
N ASP A 94 9.47 12.31 -6.44
CA ASP A 94 8.54 13.30 -5.89
C ASP A 94 7.07 12.96 -6.14
N GLN A 95 6.78 11.79 -6.72
CA GLN A 95 5.43 11.25 -6.88
C GLN A 95 5.20 10.08 -5.93
N GLY A 96 4.03 10.03 -5.30
CA GLY A 96 3.61 8.93 -4.42
C GLY A 96 3.30 7.64 -5.18
N TYR A 97 4.14 7.26 -6.16
CA TYR A 97 3.94 6.09 -7.00
C TYR A 97 5.12 5.12 -6.94
N LEU A 98 4.92 4.06 -6.15
CA LEU A 98 5.89 2.99 -5.98
C LEU A 98 5.32 1.66 -6.50
N LYS A 99 6.19 0.70 -6.67
CA LYS A 99 5.88 -0.72 -6.80
C LYS A 99 6.46 -1.47 -5.62
N VAL A 100 5.72 -2.41 -5.05
CA VAL A 100 6.13 -3.19 -3.90
C VAL A 100 6.09 -4.68 -4.21
N SER A 101 7.06 -5.43 -3.69
CA SER A 101 7.13 -6.88 -3.77
C SER A 101 7.39 -7.48 -2.40
N PHE A 102 6.57 -8.43 -2.01
CA PHE A 102 6.78 -9.34 -0.88
C PHE A 102 7.26 -10.71 -1.34
N PHE A 103 7.06 -11.04 -2.61
CA PHE A 103 7.45 -12.30 -3.25
C PHE A 103 8.05 -11.97 -4.62
N GLY A 104 9.37 -11.80 -4.68
CA GLY A 104 10.04 -11.56 -5.97
C GLY A 104 9.89 -12.76 -6.92
N PRO A 105 9.76 -12.53 -8.23
CA PRO A 105 9.96 -11.26 -8.94
C PRO A 105 8.68 -10.41 -9.15
N PHE A 106 7.57 -10.73 -8.48
CA PHE A 106 6.28 -10.10 -8.70
C PHE A 106 6.17 -8.79 -7.91
N TYR A 107 5.75 -7.71 -8.59
CA TYR A 107 5.51 -6.39 -8.01
C TYR A 107 4.05 -5.99 -8.22
N GLY A 108 3.45 -5.38 -7.20
CA GLY A 108 2.17 -4.67 -7.28
C GLY A 108 2.36 -3.17 -7.14
N SER A 109 1.41 -2.40 -7.65
CA SER A 109 1.38 -0.94 -7.44
C SER A 109 1.15 -0.60 -5.97
N TYR A 110 1.82 0.45 -5.52
CA TYR A 110 1.61 1.11 -4.24
C TYR A 110 1.49 2.60 -4.53
N ILE A 111 0.24 3.10 -4.55
CA ILE A 111 -0.08 4.44 -4.99
C ILE A 111 -0.61 5.22 -3.81
N ILE A 112 0.18 6.16 -3.32
CA ILE A 112 -0.25 7.13 -2.33
C ILE A 112 -1.03 8.19 -3.10
N PHE A 113 -2.36 8.25 -2.93
CA PHE A 113 -3.24 9.14 -3.68
C PHE A 113 -3.91 10.22 -2.82
N GLU A 114 -3.77 10.11 -1.50
CA GLU A 114 -4.12 11.14 -0.52
C GLU A 114 -3.07 11.16 0.57
N LEU A 115 -2.67 12.35 1.02
CA LEU A 115 -1.60 12.52 1.99
C LEU A 115 -1.77 13.86 2.72
N ASP A 116 -1.58 13.86 4.04
CA ASP A 116 -1.32 15.09 4.79
C ASP A 116 0.07 15.63 4.44
N HIS A 117 0.14 16.53 3.47
CA HIS A 117 1.40 17.07 2.95
C HIS A 117 2.17 17.93 3.97
N GLU A 118 1.49 18.47 4.98
CA GLU A 118 2.13 19.33 5.98
C GLU A 118 2.85 18.52 7.05
N ASN A 119 2.14 17.55 7.64
CA ASN A 119 2.62 16.84 8.83
C ASN A 119 2.77 15.33 8.63
N TYR A 120 2.35 14.79 7.48
CA TYR A 120 2.40 13.34 7.17
C TYR A 120 1.72 12.48 8.24
N GLN A 121 0.56 12.93 8.77
CA GLN A 121 -0.15 12.22 9.83
C GLN A 121 -1.09 11.14 9.32
N TYR A 122 -1.58 11.26 8.08
CA TYR A 122 -2.44 10.26 7.44
C TYR A 122 -2.16 10.16 5.95
N SER A 123 -2.50 9.01 5.37
CA SER A 123 -2.45 8.76 3.93
C SER A 123 -3.48 7.74 3.49
N MET A 124 -3.85 7.78 2.19
CA MET A 124 -4.55 6.68 1.54
C MET A 124 -3.69 6.08 0.43
N VAL A 125 -3.71 4.77 0.38
CA VAL A 125 -2.93 3.98 -0.57
C VAL A 125 -3.85 3.06 -1.36
N SER A 126 -3.61 2.98 -2.67
CA SER A 126 -4.26 2.03 -3.57
C SER A 126 -3.24 1.05 -4.16
N GLY A 127 -3.71 -0.13 -4.51
CA GLY A 127 -2.99 -1.09 -5.32
C GLY A 127 -3.23 -0.87 -6.82
N PRO A 128 -3.02 -1.91 -7.67
CA PRO A 128 -3.15 -1.79 -9.12
C PRO A 128 -4.60 -1.62 -9.61
N ASP A 129 -5.58 -1.90 -8.76
CA ASP A 129 -7.00 -1.74 -9.02
C ASP A 129 -7.76 -1.35 -7.72
N LYS A 130 -9.07 -1.05 -7.84
CA LYS A 130 -9.90 -0.56 -6.75
C LYS A 130 -10.30 -1.61 -5.71
N SER A 131 -9.88 -2.85 -5.85
CA SER A 131 -10.06 -3.86 -4.81
C SER A 131 -9.06 -3.69 -3.65
N TYR A 132 -8.04 -2.83 -3.83
CA TYR A 132 -7.02 -2.54 -2.83
C TYR A 132 -7.12 -1.09 -2.37
N LEU A 133 -7.41 -0.90 -1.09
CA LEU A 133 -7.44 0.39 -0.42
C LEU A 133 -6.97 0.24 1.02
N TRP A 134 -6.08 1.13 1.44
CA TRP A 134 -5.64 1.29 2.82
C TRP A 134 -5.78 2.74 3.25
N ILE A 135 -6.24 2.95 4.48
CA ILE A 135 -6.18 4.22 5.20
C ILE A 135 -5.15 4.02 6.31
N LEU A 136 -4.09 4.80 6.26
CA LEU A 136 -2.97 4.73 7.19
C LEU A 136 -2.87 6.01 8.03
N ALA A 137 -2.40 5.89 9.27
CA ALA A 137 -2.14 7.03 10.14
C ALA A 137 -0.88 6.83 10.98
N ARG A 138 -0.30 7.92 11.49
CA ARG A 138 0.85 7.88 12.41
C ARG A 138 0.48 7.42 13.82
N ASN A 139 -0.78 7.50 14.17
CA ASN A 139 -1.30 7.05 15.44
C ASN A 139 -2.26 5.87 15.25
N PRO A 140 -2.44 5.01 16.26
CA PRO A 140 -3.37 3.88 16.18
C PRO A 140 -4.85 4.29 16.09
N THR A 141 -5.12 5.57 16.26
CA THR A 141 -6.45 6.19 16.08
C THR A 141 -6.34 7.39 15.17
N LEU A 142 -7.38 7.66 14.40
CA LEU A 142 -7.50 8.82 13.55
C LEU A 142 -8.75 9.61 13.97
N ASP A 143 -8.66 10.94 13.93
CA ASP A 143 -9.80 11.82 14.18
C ASP A 143 -10.98 11.42 13.28
N GLU A 144 -12.19 11.37 13.86
CA GLU A 144 -13.38 10.88 13.15
C GLU A 144 -13.76 11.75 11.95
N THR A 145 -13.56 13.07 12.05
CA THR A 145 -13.83 13.99 10.93
C THR A 145 -12.89 13.68 9.77
N ILE A 146 -11.58 13.59 10.04
CA ILE A 146 -10.58 13.26 9.03
C ILE A 146 -10.86 11.89 8.43
N LYS A 147 -11.17 10.89 9.25
CA LYS A 147 -11.47 9.53 8.79
C LYS A 147 -12.67 9.51 7.85
N ASN A 148 -13.74 10.20 8.20
CA ASN A 148 -14.93 10.27 7.36
C ASN A 148 -14.67 11.00 6.04
N ASP A 149 -13.92 12.10 6.06
CA ASP A 149 -13.52 12.83 4.84
C ASP A 149 -12.68 11.95 3.89
N LEU A 150 -11.78 11.12 4.43
CA LEU A 150 -11.00 10.17 3.64
C LEU A 150 -11.87 9.08 3.03
N ILE A 151 -12.84 8.54 3.80
CA ILE A 151 -13.80 7.54 3.31
C ILE A 151 -14.66 8.13 2.18
N ASP A 152 -15.15 9.35 2.33
CA ASP A 152 -15.99 10.03 1.32
C ASP A 152 -15.17 10.29 0.03
N LYS A 153 -13.92 10.72 0.15
CA LYS A 153 -13.00 10.86 -1.00
C LYS A 153 -12.79 9.53 -1.72
N ALA A 154 -12.56 8.45 -0.99
CA ALA A 154 -12.40 7.13 -1.58
C ALA A 154 -13.69 6.67 -2.28
N ALA A 155 -14.85 6.88 -1.68
CA ALA A 155 -16.15 6.57 -2.27
C ALA A 155 -16.38 7.35 -3.58
N ALA A 156 -16.04 8.63 -3.61
CA ALA A 156 -16.14 9.47 -4.80
C ALA A 156 -15.24 8.99 -5.95
N LEU A 157 -14.11 8.35 -5.64
CA LEU A 157 -13.23 7.71 -6.61
C LEU A 157 -13.70 6.32 -7.05
N GLY A 158 -14.78 5.80 -6.45
CA GLY A 158 -15.40 4.52 -6.80
C GLY A 158 -14.81 3.30 -6.08
N PHE A 159 -14.17 3.49 -4.92
CA PHE A 159 -13.84 2.38 -4.03
C PHE A 159 -15.09 1.90 -3.27
N GLU A 160 -15.19 0.60 -2.98
CA GLU A 160 -16.31 0.01 -2.23
C GLU A 160 -16.16 0.25 -0.71
N THR A 161 -16.27 1.52 -0.30
CA THR A 161 -16.02 1.95 1.09
C THR A 161 -16.97 1.32 2.12
N ASN A 162 -18.14 0.85 1.68
CA ASN A 162 -19.07 0.07 2.51
C ASN A 162 -18.53 -1.31 2.91
N LYS A 163 -17.44 -1.77 2.30
CA LYS A 163 -16.74 -3.02 2.60
C LYS A 163 -15.46 -2.81 3.42
N LEU A 164 -15.19 -1.60 3.87
CA LEU A 164 -14.00 -1.31 4.67
C LEU A 164 -14.03 -2.09 6.00
N ILE A 165 -12.91 -2.71 6.30
CA ILE A 165 -12.60 -3.33 7.58
C ILE A 165 -11.81 -2.31 8.40
N PHE A 166 -12.35 -1.91 9.55
CA PHE A 166 -11.65 -1.04 10.49
C PHE A 166 -10.78 -1.89 11.41
N VAL A 167 -9.50 -1.55 11.49
CA VAL A 167 -8.49 -2.34 12.19
C VAL A 167 -8.41 -1.92 13.66
N SER A 168 -8.62 -2.89 14.57
CA SER A 168 -8.44 -2.65 16.01
C SER A 168 -6.96 -2.65 16.36
N HIS A 169 -6.56 -1.69 17.21
CA HIS A 169 -5.23 -1.57 17.80
C HIS A 169 -5.20 -1.79 19.32
N GLN A 170 -6.33 -2.27 19.86
CA GLN A 170 -6.46 -2.64 21.29
C GLN A 170 -5.96 -4.05 21.57
#